data_2757f45d81c210b3345fe5a3cfece362
#
_entry.id   2757f45d81c210b3345fe5a3cfece362
#
_cell.length_a   1.000
_cell.length_b   1.000
_cell.length_c   1.000
_cell.angle_alpha   90.00
_cell.angle_beta   90.00
_cell.angle_gamma   90.00
#
_symmetry.space_group_name_H-M   'P 1'
#
loop_
_entity.id
_entity.type
_entity.pdbx_description
1 polymer ?
#
loop_
_entity_poly.entity_id
_entity_poly.type
_entity_poly.pdbx_seq_one_letter_code
_entity_poly.pdbx_strand_id
1 'polypeptide(L)'
;MELTRTLRDELVAHAREEHPGEACGVLVAPMGHEFPMRFIRMVNAAADVTRFYEFQTEDLMALFRDLDIRGEDVVALVHSHTATEAYPSQVDIYGAVHMGLYYVIVSTATDPASVRAYKIEGPDVTEHEVQIV
;
A
#
# COMPACT_ATOMS: atom_id res chain seq x y z
N MET A 1 -9.30 4.44 -9.00
CA MET A 1 -9.48 3.56 -7.83
C MET A 1 -10.40 4.23 -6.83
N GLU A 2 -11.44 3.55 -6.42
CA GLU A 2 -12.34 4.06 -5.38
C GLU A 2 -11.87 3.59 -4.01
N LEU A 3 -12.01 4.43 -3.00
CA LEU A 3 -11.58 4.16 -1.64
C LEU A 3 -12.54 4.85 -0.67
N THR A 4 -12.99 4.12 0.36
CA THR A 4 -13.85 4.75 1.37
C THR A 4 -13.05 5.77 2.18
N ARG A 5 -13.75 6.76 2.72
CA ARG A 5 -13.14 7.74 3.62
C ARG A 5 -12.51 7.05 4.84
N THR A 6 -13.20 6.06 5.39
CA THR A 6 -12.71 5.29 6.54
C THR A 6 -11.37 4.62 6.23
N LEU A 7 -11.27 3.93 5.09
CA LEU A 7 -10.01 3.29 4.70
C LEU A 7 -8.91 4.32 4.44
N ARG A 8 -9.24 5.43 3.75
CA ARG A 8 -8.27 6.50 3.55
C ARG A 8 -7.71 6.99 4.88
N ASP A 9 -8.58 7.19 5.86
CA ASP A 9 -8.18 7.68 7.19
C ASP A 9 -7.32 6.64 7.93
N GLU A 10 -7.62 5.35 7.78
CA GLU A 10 -6.79 4.27 8.33
C GLU A 10 -5.39 4.25 7.72
N LEU A 11 -5.28 4.43 6.40
CA LEU A 11 -3.97 4.50 5.73
C LEU A 11 -3.14 5.67 6.25
N VAL A 12 -3.75 6.83 6.36
CA VAL A 12 -3.07 8.04 6.85
C VAL A 12 -2.65 7.88 8.31
N ALA A 13 -3.54 7.32 9.16
CA ALA A 13 -3.23 7.08 10.56
C ALA A 13 -2.04 6.14 10.71
N HIS A 14 -2.00 5.04 9.94
CA HIS A 14 -0.88 4.10 9.98
C HIS A 14 0.42 4.75 9.53
N ALA A 15 0.38 5.54 8.45
CA ALA A 15 1.56 6.25 7.98
C ALA A 15 2.12 7.22 9.04
N ARG A 16 1.24 7.93 9.75
CA ARG A 16 1.65 8.87 10.80
C ARG A 16 2.19 8.16 12.04
N GLU A 17 1.59 7.04 12.42
CA GLU A 17 2.04 6.24 13.57
C GLU A 17 3.43 5.65 13.36
N GLU A 18 3.75 5.22 12.14
CA GLU A 18 5.05 4.60 11.82
C GLU A 18 6.14 5.62 11.52
N HIS A 19 5.79 6.90 11.30
CA HIS A 19 6.78 7.95 11.04
C HIS A 19 7.86 7.99 12.14
N PRO A 20 9.17 8.05 11.85
CA PRO A 20 9.81 8.31 10.56
C PRO A 20 10.04 7.06 9.68
N GLY A 21 9.56 5.89 10.08
CA GLY A 21 9.60 4.69 9.27
C GLY A 21 8.52 4.68 8.21
N GLU A 22 8.76 3.98 7.10
CA GLU A 22 7.75 3.72 6.10
C GLU A 22 6.75 2.70 6.62
N ALA A 23 5.48 3.06 6.66
CA ALA A 23 4.39 2.14 6.93
C ALA A 23 4.14 1.27 5.71
N CYS A 24 3.68 0.05 5.92
CA CYS A 24 3.31 -0.83 4.81
C CYS A 24 2.12 -1.72 5.18
N GLY A 25 1.43 -2.21 4.16
CA GLY A 25 0.27 -3.07 4.33
C GLY A 25 -0.38 -3.40 3.01
N VAL A 26 -1.57 -3.98 3.08
CA VAL A 26 -2.34 -4.37 1.90
C VAL A 26 -3.79 -3.95 2.02
N LEU A 27 -4.39 -3.58 0.89
CA LEU A 27 -5.83 -3.43 0.77
C LEU A 27 -6.39 -4.71 0.15
N VAL A 28 -7.47 -5.21 0.72
CA VAL A 28 -8.09 -6.47 0.31
C VAL A 28 -9.57 -6.29 -0.01
N ALA A 29 -10.08 -7.15 -0.89
CA ALA A 29 -11.47 -7.19 -1.28
C ALA A 29 -11.93 -8.65 -1.38
N PRO A 30 -13.24 -8.93 -1.38
CA PRO A 30 -13.74 -10.26 -1.71
C PRO A 30 -13.21 -10.70 -3.08
N MET A 31 -12.91 -11.98 -3.21
CA MET A 31 -12.38 -12.57 -4.44
C MET A 31 -13.22 -12.16 -5.65
N GLY A 32 -12.57 -11.70 -6.72
CA GLY A 32 -13.23 -11.24 -7.93
C GLY A 32 -13.72 -9.79 -7.90
N HIS A 33 -13.50 -9.07 -6.79
CA HIS A 33 -13.86 -7.66 -6.65
C HIS A 33 -12.61 -6.80 -6.55
N GLU A 34 -12.72 -5.54 -6.99
CA GLU A 34 -11.61 -4.58 -6.96
C GLU A 34 -11.79 -3.49 -5.91
N PHE A 35 -13.01 -3.32 -5.38
CA PHE A 35 -13.31 -2.29 -4.39
C PHE A 35 -12.76 -2.70 -3.03
N PRO A 36 -11.74 -2.00 -2.47
CA PRO A 36 -11.14 -2.39 -1.21
C PRO A 36 -12.14 -2.31 -0.05
N MET A 37 -12.19 -3.36 0.76
CA MET A 37 -13.08 -3.44 1.91
C MET A 37 -12.34 -3.41 3.24
N ARG A 38 -11.06 -3.81 3.27
CA ARG A 38 -10.24 -3.85 4.50
C ARG A 38 -8.82 -3.41 4.19
N PHE A 39 -8.21 -2.74 5.17
CA PHE A 39 -6.78 -2.48 5.21
C PHE A 39 -6.12 -3.37 6.25
N ILE A 40 -5.08 -4.08 5.87
CA ILE A 40 -4.31 -4.93 6.77
C ILE A 40 -2.92 -4.33 6.92
N ARG A 41 -2.60 -3.86 8.13
CA ARG A 41 -1.28 -3.35 8.46
C ARG A 41 -0.28 -4.50 8.49
N MET A 42 0.90 -4.26 7.92
CA MET A 42 2.00 -5.22 7.94
C MET A 42 3.19 -4.60 8.65
N VAL A 43 4.01 -5.44 9.25
CA VAL A 43 5.27 -5.00 9.84
C VAL A 43 6.28 -4.73 8.72
N ASN A 44 6.95 -3.58 8.80
CA ASN A 44 8.05 -3.29 7.90
C ASN A 44 9.32 -3.96 8.44
N ALA A 45 9.77 -5.02 7.75
CA ALA A 45 10.92 -5.82 8.13
C ALA A 45 12.22 -5.37 7.44
N ALA A 46 12.22 -4.21 6.76
CA ALA A 46 13.41 -3.68 6.12
C ALA A 46 14.50 -3.33 7.14
N ALA A 47 15.76 -3.47 6.74
CA ALA A 47 16.89 -3.09 7.60
C ALA A 47 16.91 -1.59 7.88
N ASP A 48 16.55 -0.77 6.90
CA ASP A 48 16.36 0.68 7.07
C ASP A 48 14.91 1.05 6.76
N VAL A 49 14.09 1.06 7.79
CA VAL A 49 12.64 1.32 7.66
C VAL A 49 12.34 2.78 7.28
N THR A 50 13.30 3.69 7.39
CA THR A 50 13.09 5.10 7.02
C THR A 50 13.16 5.34 5.52
N ARG A 51 13.67 4.39 4.75
CA ARG A 51 13.90 4.50 3.31
C ARG A 51 13.29 3.39 2.48
N PHE A 52 13.03 2.23 3.10
CA PHE A 52 12.58 1.04 2.40
C PHE A 52 11.46 0.38 3.19
N TYR A 53 10.68 -0.46 2.51
CA TYR A 53 9.78 -1.38 3.19
C TYR A 53 9.93 -2.78 2.61
N GLU A 54 9.72 -3.77 3.47
CA GLU A 54 9.79 -5.17 3.12
C GLU A 54 8.83 -5.94 4.01
N PHE A 55 8.05 -6.85 3.42
CA PHE A 55 7.23 -7.77 4.20
C PHE A 55 8.07 -8.98 4.62
N GLN A 56 7.90 -9.41 5.86
CA GLN A 56 8.52 -10.63 6.34
C GLN A 56 7.81 -11.84 5.71
N THR A 57 8.58 -12.86 5.31
CA THR A 57 8.04 -14.03 4.60
C THR A 57 6.95 -14.74 5.41
N GLU A 58 7.18 -14.95 6.71
CA GLU A 58 6.19 -15.61 7.58
C GLU A 58 4.89 -14.81 7.67
N ASP A 59 4.99 -13.49 7.72
CA ASP A 59 3.81 -12.61 7.77
C ASP A 59 3.02 -12.69 6.47
N LEU A 60 3.70 -12.72 5.32
CA LEU A 60 3.06 -12.91 4.01
C LEU A 60 2.35 -14.26 3.92
N MET A 61 3.00 -15.32 4.37
CA MET A 61 2.40 -16.67 4.36
C MET A 61 1.15 -16.73 5.23
N ALA A 62 1.21 -16.13 6.41
CA ALA A 62 0.05 -16.06 7.31
C ALA A 62 -1.09 -15.24 6.69
N LEU A 63 -0.75 -14.11 6.04
CA LEU A 63 -1.71 -13.27 5.35
C LEU A 63 -2.43 -14.05 4.24
N PHE A 64 -1.70 -14.69 3.34
CA PHE A 64 -2.31 -15.41 2.22
C PHE A 64 -3.16 -16.58 2.70
N ARG A 65 -2.76 -17.24 3.76
CA ARG A 65 -3.57 -18.33 4.37
C ARG A 65 -4.89 -17.78 4.91
N ASP A 66 -4.84 -16.65 5.63
CA ASP A 66 -6.04 -16.01 6.18
C ASP A 66 -6.96 -15.53 5.08
N LEU A 67 -6.42 -14.89 4.04
CA LEU A 67 -7.21 -14.41 2.91
C LEU A 67 -7.87 -15.56 2.16
N ASP A 68 -7.17 -16.68 1.98
CA ASP A 68 -7.70 -17.86 1.32
C ASP A 68 -8.91 -18.42 2.09
N ILE A 69 -8.80 -18.51 3.41
CA ILE A 69 -9.91 -18.95 4.27
C ILE A 69 -11.10 -17.99 4.17
N ARG A 70 -10.86 -16.70 4.08
CA ARG A 70 -11.91 -15.67 4.01
C ARG A 70 -12.50 -15.46 2.62
N GLY A 71 -11.88 -16.03 1.58
CA GLY A 71 -12.29 -15.78 0.20
C GLY A 71 -12.00 -14.35 -0.24
N GLU A 72 -10.87 -13.81 0.18
CA GLU A 72 -10.44 -12.45 -0.16
C GLU A 72 -9.14 -12.46 -0.96
N ASP A 73 -8.95 -11.41 -1.78
CA ASP A 73 -7.72 -11.17 -2.55
C ASP A 73 -7.10 -9.83 -2.20
N VAL A 74 -5.80 -9.73 -2.35
CA VAL A 74 -5.09 -8.46 -2.30
C VAL A 74 -5.41 -7.67 -3.57
N VAL A 75 -5.83 -6.42 -3.43
CA VAL A 75 -6.09 -5.52 -4.56
C VAL A 75 -5.07 -4.39 -4.66
N ALA A 76 -4.37 -4.08 -3.57
CA ALA A 76 -3.33 -3.06 -3.57
C ALA A 76 -2.27 -3.35 -2.52
N LEU A 77 -1.02 -3.01 -2.85
CA LEU A 77 0.06 -2.89 -1.89
C LEU A 77 0.15 -1.43 -1.46
N VAL A 78 0.32 -1.19 -0.16
CA VAL A 78 0.35 0.15 0.42
C VAL A 78 1.67 0.37 1.13
N HIS A 79 2.29 1.52 0.90
CA HIS A 79 3.39 1.99 1.74
C HIS A 79 3.38 3.51 1.84
N SER A 80 4.14 4.05 2.79
CA SER A 80 4.22 5.49 2.99
C SER A 80 5.58 6.04 2.60
N HIS A 81 5.58 7.30 2.14
CA HIS A 81 6.77 8.13 2.00
C HIS A 81 6.73 9.19 3.09
N THR A 82 7.84 9.39 3.79
CA THR A 82 7.89 10.31 4.92
C THR A 82 8.50 11.67 4.58
N ALA A 83 9.36 11.72 3.56
CA ALA A 83 10.10 12.94 3.19
C ALA A 83 9.91 13.34 1.73
N THR A 84 9.24 12.51 0.92
CA THR A 84 9.05 12.73 -0.50
C THR A 84 7.56 12.68 -0.86
N GLU A 85 7.23 13.13 -2.06
CA GLU A 85 5.86 13.08 -2.56
C GLU A 85 5.35 11.63 -2.72
N ALA A 86 4.03 11.48 -2.86
CA ALA A 86 3.38 10.19 -3.08
C ALA A 86 3.55 9.73 -4.53
N TYR A 87 4.79 9.49 -4.94
CA TYR A 87 5.15 8.98 -6.25
C TYR A 87 6.17 7.86 -6.09
N PRO A 88 6.08 6.76 -6.88
CA PRO A 88 7.00 5.64 -6.74
C PRO A 88 8.46 6.06 -6.90
N SER A 89 9.31 5.67 -5.98
CA SER A 89 10.75 5.85 -6.09
C SER A 89 11.33 4.87 -7.11
N GLN A 90 12.60 5.05 -7.48
CA GLN A 90 13.28 4.08 -8.36
C GLN A 90 13.31 2.69 -7.74
N VAL A 91 13.48 2.61 -6.42
CA VAL A 91 13.45 1.33 -5.69
C VAL A 91 12.06 0.71 -5.75
N ASP A 92 11.01 1.52 -5.57
CA ASP A 92 9.63 1.06 -5.67
C ASP A 92 9.33 0.48 -7.06
N ILE A 93 9.76 1.18 -8.12
CA ILE A 93 9.56 0.76 -9.50
C ILE A 93 10.31 -0.55 -9.79
N TYR A 94 11.57 -0.61 -9.39
CA TYR A 94 12.40 -1.80 -9.59
C TYR A 94 11.84 -3.02 -8.85
N GLY A 95 11.31 -2.81 -7.65
CA GLY A 95 10.73 -3.86 -6.83
C GLY A 95 9.29 -4.24 -7.17
N ALA A 96 8.65 -3.52 -8.10
CA ALA A 96 7.25 -3.76 -8.43
C ALA A 96 7.11 -4.96 -9.35
N VAL A 97 6.82 -6.12 -8.75
CA VAL A 97 6.71 -7.41 -9.47
C VAL A 97 5.29 -7.97 -9.47
N HIS A 98 4.33 -7.27 -8.83
CA HIS A 98 2.94 -7.73 -8.69
C HIS A 98 2.07 -7.07 -9.75
N MET A 99 2.07 -7.62 -10.95
CA MET A 99 1.26 -7.13 -12.07
C MET A 99 -0.24 -7.23 -11.74
N GLY A 100 -0.97 -6.20 -12.12
CA GLY A 100 -2.42 -6.16 -11.90
C GLY A 100 -2.84 -5.59 -10.55
N LEU A 101 -1.94 -5.45 -9.58
CA LEU A 101 -2.23 -4.79 -8.31
C LEU A 101 -2.01 -3.28 -8.42
N TYR A 102 -2.78 -2.53 -7.63
CA TYR A 102 -2.45 -1.14 -7.39
C TYR A 102 -1.30 -1.02 -6.40
N TYR A 103 -0.51 0.03 -6.58
CA TYR A 103 0.48 0.49 -5.60
C TYR A 103 -0.03 1.80 -5.05
N VAL A 104 -0.42 1.79 -3.78
CA VAL A 104 -0.95 2.98 -3.10
C VAL A 104 0.15 3.56 -2.22
N ILE A 105 0.44 4.83 -2.41
CA ILE A 105 1.48 5.54 -1.65
C ILE A 105 0.83 6.65 -0.86
N VAL A 106 1.10 6.65 0.45
CA VAL A 106 0.67 7.70 1.38
C VAL A 106 1.88 8.55 1.72
N SER A 107 1.84 9.83 1.39
CA SER A 107 2.92 10.74 1.77
C SER A 107 2.51 11.59 2.97
N THR A 108 3.34 11.58 4.00
CA THR A 108 3.22 12.44 5.17
C THR A 108 4.15 13.66 5.09
N ALA A 109 4.81 13.87 3.94
CA ALA A 109 5.64 15.04 3.69
C ALA A 109 4.83 16.33 3.63
N THR A 110 3.52 16.23 3.39
CA THR A 110 2.59 17.35 3.38
C THR A 110 1.49 17.15 4.42
N ASP A 111 0.83 18.27 4.79
CA ASP A 111 -0.35 18.25 5.66
C ASP A 111 -1.46 19.05 4.96
N PRO A 112 -2.59 18.43 4.58
CA PRO A 112 -2.94 17.03 4.81
C PRO A 112 -2.05 16.05 4.01
N ALA A 113 -2.02 14.79 4.48
CA ALA A 113 -1.29 13.73 3.82
C ALA A 113 -1.89 13.45 2.43
N SER A 114 -1.03 13.09 1.49
CA SER A 114 -1.43 12.74 0.12
C SER A 114 -1.57 11.23 -0.02
N VAL A 115 -2.62 10.77 -0.70
CA VAL A 115 -2.84 9.35 -1.01
C VAL A 115 -3.03 9.23 -2.51
N ARG A 116 -2.14 8.49 -3.18
CA ARG A 116 -2.17 8.33 -4.64
C ARG A 116 -1.99 6.87 -5.01
N ALA A 117 -2.56 6.48 -6.13
CA ALA A 117 -2.55 5.09 -6.59
C ALA A 117 -1.92 4.99 -7.98
N TYR A 118 -1.21 3.89 -8.19
CA TYR A 118 -0.46 3.65 -9.42
C TYR A 118 -0.59 2.19 -9.87
N LYS A 119 -0.47 1.99 -11.18
CA LYS A 119 -0.13 0.69 -11.77
C LYS A 119 1.30 0.78 -12.28
N ILE A 120 2.11 -0.24 -12.00
CA ILE A 120 3.52 -0.27 -12.38
C ILE A 120 3.77 -1.55 -13.18
N GLU A 121 4.17 -1.38 -14.44
CA GLU A 121 4.46 -2.49 -15.36
C GLU A 121 5.85 -2.27 -15.94
N GLY A 122 6.85 -3.01 -15.44
CA GLY A 122 8.25 -2.77 -15.79
C GLY A 122 8.64 -1.34 -15.41
N PRO A 123 9.19 -0.54 -16.35
CA PRO A 123 9.54 0.86 -16.07
C PRO A 123 8.35 1.81 -16.14
N ASP A 124 7.18 1.36 -16.60
CA ASP A 124 6.04 2.21 -16.89
C ASP A 124 5.18 2.40 -15.63
N VAL A 125 4.98 3.66 -15.24
CA VAL A 125 4.16 4.05 -14.09
C VAL A 125 2.95 4.82 -14.62
N THR A 126 1.75 4.34 -14.27
CA THR A 126 0.50 5.01 -14.63
C THR A 126 -0.26 5.37 -13.35
N GLU A 127 -0.52 6.64 -13.17
CA GLU A 127 -1.34 7.09 -12.04
C GLU A 127 -2.82 6.83 -12.31
N HIS A 128 -3.52 6.34 -11.29
CA HIS A 128 -4.98 6.20 -11.28
C HIS A 128 -5.54 7.10 -10.19
N GLU A 129 -6.49 7.94 -10.54
CA GLU A 129 -7.12 8.84 -9.58
C GLU A 129 -7.73 8.04 -8.42
N VAL A 130 -7.51 8.51 -7.19
CA VAL A 130 -8.16 7.96 -6.00
C VAL A 130 -9.41 8.77 -5.73
N GLN A 131 -10.56 8.14 -5.87
CA GLN A 131 -11.87 8.75 -5.60
C GLN A 131 -12.34 8.31 -4.23
N ILE A 132 -12.54 9.28 -3.33
CA ILE A 132 -13.06 9.02 -1.99
C ILE A 132 -14.59 8.96 -2.07
N VAL A 133 -15.14 7.84 -1.66
CA VAL A 133 -16.60 7.60 -1.74
C VAL A 133 -17.25 7.39 -0.38
#